data_323a8531b330a859563f7cba33595f2b
#
_entry.id   323a8531b330a859563f7cba33595f2b
#
_cell.length_a   1.000
_cell.length_b   1.000
_cell.length_c   1.000
_cell.angle_alpha   90.00
_cell.angle_beta   90.00
_cell.angle_gamma   90.00
#
_symmetry.space_group_name_H-M   'P 1'
#
loop_
_entity.id
_entity.type
_entity.pdbx_description
1 polymer ?
#
loop_
_entity_poly.entity_id
_entity_poly.type
_entity_poly.pdbx_seq_one_letter_code
_entity_poly.pdbx_strand_id
1 'polypeptide(L)'
;MKRFLIPLLATIALPTVVNANENNGKLLEYKKLIEEGYEILDDLVLRDEKNPTYEQYMEEFSLALEKCNEAIAMIPEDKEGYLCRGFMVGFHKKGPSRIRYQKKGLKDFTKAIKIDPEYLEAYYFRGILGFSMERRHGSSIDARACRDIKKAYKNNFPEAIEYVNQHKTFLKEDNCSF
;
A
#
# COMPACT_ATOMS: atom_id res chain seq x y z
N MET A 1 -2.17 10.09 17.66
CA MET A 1 -2.11 9.47 16.32
C MET A 1 -3.09 8.30 16.31
N LYS A 2 -4.12 8.36 15.49
CA LYS A 2 -5.14 7.30 15.41
C LYS A 2 -4.55 6.12 14.63
N ARG A 3 -4.77 4.91 15.15
CA ARG A 3 -4.39 3.65 14.51
C ARG A 3 -5.03 3.58 13.14
N PHE A 4 -4.23 3.42 12.09
CA PHE A 4 -4.70 2.99 10.78
C PHE A 4 -5.07 1.50 10.89
N LEU A 5 -6.24 1.21 11.45
CA LEU A 5 -6.85 -0.11 11.29
C LEU A 5 -7.33 -0.18 9.84
N ILE A 6 -6.54 -0.80 8.99
CA ILE A 6 -6.98 -1.19 7.65
C ILE A 6 -8.10 -2.21 7.86
N PRO A 7 -9.35 -1.95 7.47
CA PRO A 7 -10.40 -2.95 7.56
C PRO A 7 -10.13 -4.06 6.55
N LEU A 8 -9.55 -5.16 7.01
CA LEU A 8 -9.29 -6.37 6.23
C LEU A 8 -10.57 -7.17 6.02
N LEU A 9 -11.54 -6.64 5.27
CA LEU A 9 -12.73 -7.38 4.85
C LEU A 9 -13.14 -7.02 3.42
N ALA A 10 -12.26 -7.30 2.45
CA ALA A 10 -12.71 -7.40 1.07
C ALA A 10 -13.28 -8.81 0.83
N THR A 11 -14.57 -8.91 0.53
CA THR A 11 -15.20 -10.14 0.08
C THR A 11 -14.63 -10.56 -1.26
N ILE A 12 -13.76 -11.58 -1.25
CA ILE A 12 -13.17 -12.15 -2.46
C ILE A 12 -14.26 -12.94 -3.18
N ALA A 13 -14.63 -12.49 -4.38
CA ALA A 13 -15.43 -13.28 -5.31
C ALA A 13 -14.59 -14.47 -5.83
N LEU A 14 -14.98 -15.69 -5.47
CA LEU A 14 -14.29 -16.93 -5.84
C LEU A 14 -14.56 -17.30 -7.31
N PRO A 15 -13.54 -17.72 -8.07
CA PRO A 15 -13.77 -18.45 -9.30
C PRO A 15 -14.26 -19.87 -8.99
N THR A 16 -15.21 -20.35 -9.80
CA THR A 16 -15.95 -21.59 -9.66
C THR A 16 -15.06 -22.84 -9.79
N VAL A 17 -15.22 -23.71 -8.80
CA VAL A 17 -15.05 -25.18 -8.81
C VAL A 17 -13.74 -25.79 -9.35
N VAL A 18 -12.76 -25.96 -8.43
CA VAL A 18 -11.89 -27.17 -8.39
C VAL A 18 -11.42 -27.36 -6.93
N ASN A 19 -11.64 -28.55 -6.34
CA ASN A 19 -11.20 -28.99 -5.00
C ASN A 19 -11.34 -27.97 -3.85
N ALA A 20 -12.54 -27.85 -3.30
CA ALA A 20 -12.87 -26.86 -2.26
C ALA A 20 -11.97 -26.89 -1.01
N ASN A 21 -11.42 -28.03 -0.62
CA ASN A 21 -10.58 -28.13 0.60
C ASN A 21 -9.14 -27.67 0.41
N GLU A 22 -8.49 -27.99 -0.70
CA GLU A 22 -7.11 -27.54 -0.99
C GLU A 22 -7.06 -26.03 -1.28
N ASN A 23 -8.05 -25.53 -2.01
CA ASN A 23 -8.18 -24.10 -2.31
C ASN A 23 -8.47 -23.26 -1.06
N ASN A 24 -9.25 -23.79 -0.12
CA ASN A 24 -9.52 -23.11 1.15
C ASN A 24 -8.27 -23.02 2.03
N GLY A 25 -7.45 -24.07 2.09
CA GLY A 25 -6.18 -24.07 2.82
C GLY A 25 -5.18 -23.06 2.23
N LYS A 26 -5.02 -23.08 0.90
CA LYS A 26 -4.14 -22.16 0.19
C LYS A 26 -4.58 -20.70 0.35
N LEU A 27 -5.88 -20.43 0.29
CA LEU A 27 -6.41 -19.08 0.46
C LEU A 27 -6.25 -18.57 1.91
N LEU A 28 -6.40 -19.45 2.90
CA LEU A 28 -6.18 -19.11 4.31
C LEU A 28 -4.71 -18.78 4.57
N GLU A 29 -3.80 -19.59 4.05
CA GLU A 29 -2.36 -19.33 4.14
C GLU A 29 -1.97 -18.01 3.45
N TYR A 30 -2.49 -17.76 2.26
CA TYR A 30 -2.32 -16.49 1.55
C TYR A 30 -2.74 -15.28 2.39
N LYS A 31 -3.93 -15.32 2.98
CA LYS A 31 -4.44 -14.24 3.83
C LYS A 31 -3.56 -14.03 5.06
N LYS A 32 -3.12 -15.12 5.68
CA LYS A 32 -2.22 -15.08 6.83
C LYS A 32 -0.89 -14.39 6.47
N LEU A 33 -0.30 -14.68 5.31
CA LEU A 33 0.92 -14.02 4.85
C LEU A 33 0.75 -12.50 4.68
N ILE A 34 -0.39 -12.07 4.14
CA ILE A 34 -0.72 -10.65 3.99
C ILE A 34 -0.87 -9.99 5.37
N GLU A 35 -1.61 -10.62 6.29
CA GLU A 35 -1.84 -10.14 7.64
C GLU A 35 -0.53 -10.02 8.44
N GLU A 36 0.30 -11.08 8.45
CA GLU A 36 1.62 -11.06 9.08
C GLU A 36 2.52 -9.94 8.52
N GLY A 37 2.48 -9.71 7.20
CA GLY A 37 3.20 -8.61 6.57
C GLY A 37 2.77 -7.25 7.13
N TYR A 38 1.47 -6.99 7.24
CA TYR A 38 0.94 -5.74 7.79
C TYR A 38 1.18 -5.60 9.30
N GLU A 39 1.06 -6.67 10.08
CA GLU A 39 1.36 -6.64 11.53
C GLU A 39 2.82 -6.23 11.81
N ILE A 40 3.78 -6.80 11.08
CA ILE A 40 5.19 -6.43 11.21
C ILE A 40 5.38 -4.96 10.84
N LEU A 41 4.68 -4.46 9.83
CA LEU A 41 4.77 -3.06 9.44
C LEU A 41 4.20 -2.12 10.49
N ASP A 42 3.04 -2.43 11.05
CA ASP A 42 2.42 -1.63 12.11
C ASP A 42 3.37 -1.53 13.30
N ASP A 43 4.01 -2.63 13.68
CA ASP A 43 5.06 -2.65 14.69
C ASP A 43 6.24 -1.72 14.33
N LEU A 44 6.71 -1.77 13.08
CA LEU A 44 7.80 -0.91 12.60
C LEU A 44 7.43 0.58 12.65
N VAL A 45 6.17 0.92 12.33
CA VAL A 45 5.68 2.30 12.34
C VAL A 45 5.49 2.80 13.78
N LEU A 46 4.94 1.95 14.67
CA LEU A 46 4.66 2.30 16.06
C LEU A 46 5.93 2.39 16.92
N ARG A 47 6.95 1.58 16.61
CA ARG A 47 8.24 1.58 17.34
C ARG A 47 9.16 2.74 16.97
N ASP A 48 8.83 3.57 16.01
CA ASP A 48 9.61 4.78 15.68
C ASP A 48 9.81 5.69 16.91
N GLU A 49 8.94 5.55 17.93
CA GLU A 49 9.07 6.22 19.24
C GLU A 49 10.15 5.59 20.16
N LYS A 50 10.53 4.32 19.93
CA LYS A 50 11.55 3.59 20.72
C LYS A 50 12.93 3.50 20.08
N ASN A 51 13.10 4.12 18.93
CA ASN A 51 14.39 4.26 18.23
C ASN A 51 15.13 2.92 17.99
N PRO A 52 14.54 1.94 17.22
CA PRO A 52 15.26 0.72 16.89
C PRO A 52 16.52 1.06 16.11
N THR A 53 17.58 0.24 16.25
CA THR A 53 18.75 0.39 15.40
C THR A 53 18.38 0.23 13.92
N TYR A 54 19.22 0.75 13.03
CA TYR A 54 18.96 0.58 11.58
C TYR A 54 18.96 -0.90 11.18
N GLU A 55 19.82 -1.71 11.79
CA GLU A 55 19.87 -3.15 11.55
C GLU A 55 18.57 -3.84 11.96
N GLN A 56 18.05 -3.57 13.16
CA GLN A 56 16.78 -4.12 13.64
C GLN A 56 15.60 -3.72 12.72
N TYR A 57 15.55 -2.44 12.33
CA TYR A 57 14.56 -1.97 11.38
C TYR A 57 14.64 -2.71 10.03
N MET A 58 15.86 -2.95 9.52
CA MET A 58 16.06 -3.61 8.22
C MET A 58 15.74 -5.10 8.28
N GLU A 59 15.97 -5.76 9.41
CA GLU A 59 15.61 -7.17 9.62
C GLU A 59 14.10 -7.34 9.59
N GLU A 60 13.36 -6.57 10.39
CA GLU A 60 11.89 -6.62 10.41
C GLU A 60 11.27 -6.20 9.07
N PHE A 61 11.81 -5.15 8.43
CA PHE A 61 11.41 -4.75 7.09
C PHE A 61 11.61 -5.89 6.06
N SER A 62 12.73 -6.61 6.14
CA SER A 62 13.01 -7.73 5.23
C SER A 62 12.04 -8.88 5.45
N LEU A 63 11.70 -9.18 6.71
CA LEU A 63 10.71 -10.21 7.05
C LEU A 63 9.31 -9.86 6.52
N ALA A 64 8.85 -8.63 6.74
CA ALA A 64 7.56 -8.17 6.21
C ALA A 64 7.52 -8.23 4.66
N LEU A 65 8.62 -7.83 4.02
CA LEU A 65 8.75 -7.90 2.56
C LEU A 65 8.73 -9.33 2.03
N GLU A 66 9.33 -10.28 2.77
CA GLU A 66 9.30 -11.70 2.45
C GLU A 66 7.86 -12.24 2.46
N LYS A 67 7.07 -11.93 3.50
CA LYS A 67 5.66 -12.32 3.58
C LYS A 67 4.84 -11.84 2.38
N CYS A 68 4.98 -10.57 1.97
CA CYS A 68 4.30 -10.08 0.77
C CYS A 68 4.79 -10.77 -0.51
N ASN A 69 6.09 -11.12 -0.62
CA ASN A 69 6.62 -11.84 -1.77
C ASN A 69 6.09 -13.28 -1.85
N GLU A 70 6.01 -13.98 -0.72
CA GLU A 70 5.42 -15.32 -0.63
C GLU A 70 3.94 -15.28 -1.04
N ALA A 71 3.18 -14.31 -0.57
CA ALA A 71 1.80 -14.12 -0.98
C ALA A 71 1.67 -13.92 -2.51
N ILE A 72 2.50 -13.07 -3.12
CA ILE A 72 2.52 -12.88 -4.57
C ILE A 72 2.90 -14.18 -5.29
N ALA A 73 3.87 -14.93 -4.78
CA ALA A 73 4.28 -16.21 -5.39
C ALA A 73 3.15 -17.25 -5.31
N MET A 74 2.37 -17.21 -4.24
CA MET A 74 1.24 -18.11 -4.01
C MET A 74 0.05 -17.80 -4.94
N ILE A 75 -0.33 -16.52 -5.09
CA ILE A 75 -1.44 -16.07 -5.97
C ILE A 75 -1.00 -14.84 -6.78
N PRO A 76 -0.29 -15.03 -7.90
CA PRO A 76 0.29 -13.92 -8.68
C PRO A 76 -0.73 -12.98 -9.34
N GLU A 77 -1.98 -13.42 -9.47
CA GLU A 77 -3.07 -12.64 -10.07
C GLU A 77 -3.99 -12.01 -9.01
N ASP A 78 -3.60 -12.03 -7.74
CA ASP A 78 -4.32 -11.32 -6.69
C ASP A 78 -3.70 -9.94 -6.41
N LYS A 79 -4.55 -8.94 -6.25
CA LYS A 79 -4.18 -7.53 -6.05
C LYS A 79 -3.57 -7.26 -4.67
N GLU A 80 -4.00 -8.01 -3.64
CA GLU A 80 -3.62 -7.77 -2.24
C GLU A 80 -2.12 -7.99 -2.00
N GLY A 81 -1.51 -9.02 -2.61
CA GLY A 81 -0.08 -9.27 -2.52
C GLY A 81 0.74 -8.09 -3.05
N TYR A 82 0.32 -7.49 -4.16
CA TYR A 82 0.96 -6.31 -4.72
C TYR A 82 0.70 -5.06 -3.88
N LEU A 83 -0.49 -4.91 -3.28
CA LEU A 83 -0.77 -3.83 -2.34
C LEU A 83 0.16 -3.94 -1.12
N CYS A 84 0.23 -5.12 -0.48
CA CYS A 84 1.11 -5.42 0.65
C CYS A 84 2.56 -5.01 0.33
N ARG A 85 3.14 -5.57 -0.73
CA ARG A 85 4.53 -5.24 -1.10
C ARG A 85 4.71 -3.78 -1.50
N GLY A 86 3.79 -3.23 -2.24
CA GLY A 86 3.79 -1.83 -2.65
C GLY A 86 3.81 -0.89 -1.46
N PHE A 87 3.04 -1.19 -0.43
CA PHE A 87 3.02 -0.43 0.81
C PHE A 87 4.36 -0.53 1.55
N MET A 88 4.88 -1.76 1.76
CA MET A 88 6.17 -2.00 2.40
C MET A 88 7.28 -1.17 1.76
N VAL A 89 7.49 -1.34 0.46
CA VAL A 89 8.61 -0.69 -0.24
C VAL A 89 8.35 0.79 -0.52
N GLY A 90 7.10 1.18 -0.77
CA GLY A 90 6.72 2.55 -1.10
C GLY A 90 6.91 3.52 0.06
N PHE A 91 6.51 3.10 1.26
CA PHE A 91 6.56 3.91 2.47
C PHE A 91 7.78 3.63 3.34
N HIS A 92 8.75 2.86 2.86
CA HIS A 92 10.03 2.65 3.51
C HIS A 92 10.71 3.97 3.88
N LYS A 93 10.98 4.18 5.18
CA LYS A 93 11.38 5.49 5.72
C LYS A 93 12.89 5.71 5.76
N LYS A 94 13.70 4.67 5.87
CA LYS A 94 15.13 4.74 6.22
C LYS A 94 16.05 4.31 5.06
N GLY A 95 17.20 4.94 4.94
CA GLY A 95 18.32 4.52 4.11
C GLY A 95 18.46 5.19 2.72
N PRO A 96 19.63 5.02 2.09
CA PRO A 96 19.99 5.71 0.84
C PRO A 96 19.21 5.22 -0.39
N SER A 97 18.61 4.04 -0.32
CA SER A 97 17.88 3.42 -1.44
C SER A 97 16.40 3.81 -1.50
N ARG A 98 15.96 4.77 -0.68
CA ARG A 98 14.55 5.16 -0.53
C ARG A 98 13.84 5.41 -1.87
N ILE A 99 14.42 6.19 -2.77
CA ILE A 99 13.82 6.50 -4.08
C ILE A 99 13.62 5.22 -4.91
N ARG A 100 14.57 4.31 -4.87
CA ARG A 100 14.48 3.02 -5.58
C ARG A 100 13.31 2.18 -5.04
N TYR A 101 13.15 2.15 -3.73
CA TYR A 101 12.03 1.46 -3.08
C TYR A 101 10.69 2.12 -3.41
N GLN A 102 10.60 3.44 -3.32
CA GLN A 102 9.37 4.17 -3.69
C GLN A 102 8.95 3.91 -5.14
N LYS A 103 9.89 3.89 -6.08
CA LYS A 103 9.61 3.52 -7.48
C LYS A 103 9.10 2.08 -7.64
N LYS A 104 9.58 1.14 -6.81
CA LYS A 104 9.04 -0.22 -6.77
C LYS A 104 7.60 -0.22 -6.25
N GLY A 105 7.33 0.49 -5.16
CA GLY A 105 5.97 0.63 -4.61
C GLY A 105 4.97 1.15 -5.63
N LEU A 106 5.33 2.21 -6.39
CA LEU A 106 4.48 2.72 -7.47
C LEU A 106 4.17 1.66 -8.54
N LYS A 107 5.14 0.79 -8.87
CA LYS A 107 4.94 -0.31 -9.82
C LYS A 107 3.98 -1.36 -9.27
N ASP A 108 4.11 -1.70 -7.99
CA ASP A 108 3.26 -2.69 -7.34
C ASP A 108 1.81 -2.18 -7.24
N PHE A 109 1.57 -0.94 -6.80
CA PHE A 109 0.24 -0.34 -6.82
C PHE A 109 -0.34 -0.30 -8.25
N THR A 110 0.49 -0.02 -9.25
CA THR A 110 0.07 -0.05 -10.65
C THR A 110 -0.32 -1.47 -11.11
N LYS A 111 0.38 -2.51 -10.64
CA LYS A 111 0.02 -3.90 -10.93
C LYS A 111 -1.28 -4.27 -10.23
N ALA A 112 -1.48 -3.89 -8.96
CA ALA A 112 -2.73 -4.10 -8.24
C ALA A 112 -3.94 -3.48 -8.98
N ILE A 113 -3.81 -2.22 -9.43
CA ILE A 113 -4.83 -1.53 -10.22
C ILE A 113 -5.07 -2.22 -11.58
N LYS A 114 -4.03 -2.78 -12.21
CA LYS A 114 -4.17 -3.51 -13.45
C LYS A 114 -4.95 -4.82 -13.28
N ILE A 115 -4.80 -5.47 -12.12
CA ILE A 115 -5.55 -6.68 -11.75
C ILE A 115 -7.02 -6.31 -11.46
N ASP A 116 -7.23 -5.27 -10.64
CA ASP A 116 -8.55 -4.77 -10.30
C ASP A 116 -8.62 -3.24 -10.50
N PRO A 117 -9.21 -2.76 -11.62
CA PRO A 117 -9.34 -1.33 -11.90
C PRO A 117 -10.25 -0.55 -10.95
N GLU A 118 -11.02 -1.22 -10.11
CA GLU A 118 -11.87 -0.58 -9.08
C GLU A 118 -11.25 -0.65 -7.67
N TYR A 119 -10.03 -1.13 -7.53
CA TYR A 119 -9.34 -1.24 -6.26
C TYR A 119 -8.87 0.13 -5.74
N LEU A 120 -9.77 0.83 -5.05
CA LEU A 120 -9.60 2.24 -4.63
C LEU A 120 -8.41 2.46 -3.71
N GLU A 121 -8.10 1.47 -2.87
CA GLU A 121 -6.98 1.52 -1.94
C GLU A 121 -5.64 1.64 -2.67
N ALA A 122 -5.45 0.90 -3.75
CA ALA A 122 -4.23 0.99 -4.55
C ALA A 122 -4.10 2.36 -5.27
N TYR A 123 -5.21 2.97 -5.70
CA TYR A 123 -5.20 4.34 -6.21
C TYR A 123 -4.81 5.32 -5.11
N TYR A 124 -5.40 5.20 -3.92
CA TYR A 124 -5.09 6.06 -2.79
C TYR A 124 -3.60 6.02 -2.43
N PHE A 125 -3.04 4.83 -2.19
CA PHE A 125 -1.63 4.70 -1.81
C PHE A 125 -0.68 5.10 -2.94
N ARG A 126 -1.02 4.82 -4.20
CA ARG A 126 -0.20 5.30 -5.33
C ARG A 126 -0.18 6.82 -5.42
N GLY A 127 -1.31 7.46 -5.20
CA GLY A 127 -1.43 8.91 -5.16
C GLY A 127 -0.63 9.53 -4.02
N ILE A 128 -0.78 9.03 -2.78
CA ILE A 128 -0.02 9.51 -1.60
C ILE A 128 1.48 9.35 -1.82
N LEU A 129 1.90 8.19 -2.32
CA LEU A 129 3.32 7.94 -2.59
C LEU A 129 3.86 8.89 -3.68
N GLY A 130 3.08 9.13 -4.74
CA GLY A 130 3.41 10.11 -5.78
C GLY A 130 3.63 11.50 -5.20
N PHE A 131 2.68 12.05 -4.44
CA PHE A 131 2.84 13.32 -3.75
C PHE A 131 4.06 13.37 -2.83
N SER A 132 4.30 12.31 -2.06
CA SER A 132 5.46 12.22 -1.16
C SER A 132 6.80 12.29 -1.90
N MET A 133 6.89 11.71 -3.09
CA MET A 133 8.11 11.71 -3.89
C MET A 133 8.38 13.08 -4.51
N GLU A 134 7.37 13.74 -5.03
CA GLU A 134 7.49 14.98 -5.79
C GLU A 134 7.88 16.16 -4.92
N ARG A 135 7.26 16.29 -3.75
CA ARG A 135 7.60 17.34 -2.77
C ARG A 135 9.07 17.36 -2.39
N ARG A 136 9.75 16.23 -2.42
CA ARG A 136 11.16 16.13 -2.04
C ARG A 136 12.13 16.46 -3.16
N HIS A 137 11.68 16.38 -4.40
CA HIS A 137 12.53 16.57 -5.57
C HIS A 137 12.25 17.87 -6.31
N GLY A 138 11.34 18.71 -5.80
CA GLY A 138 11.03 20.03 -6.40
C GLY A 138 10.44 19.93 -7.81
N SER A 139 9.98 18.75 -8.21
CA SER A 139 9.26 18.57 -9.47
C SER A 139 7.78 18.92 -9.29
N SER A 140 7.16 19.42 -10.35
CA SER A 140 5.71 19.64 -10.36
C SER A 140 4.96 18.36 -10.03
N ILE A 141 3.89 18.46 -9.22
CA ILE A 141 3.06 17.31 -8.85
C ILE A 141 2.60 16.59 -10.12
N ASP A 142 2.89 15.30 -10.19
CA ASP A 142 2.43 14.45 -11.29
C ASP A 142 0.88 14.48 -11.30
N ALA A 143 0.32 14.96 -12.37
CA ALA A 143 -1.13 14.97 -12.60
C ALA A 143 -1.78 13.58 -12.36
N ARG A 144 -0.96 12.50 -12.34
CA ARG A 144 -1.39 11.16 -11.97
C ARG A 144 -1.70 11.05 -10.48
N ALA A 145 -0.83 11.55 -9.59
CA ALA A 145 -1.04 11.48 -8.15
C ALA A 145 -2.37 12.15 -7.76
N CYS A 146 -2.63 13.33 -8.33
CA CYS A 146 -3.90 14.02 -8.14
C CYS A 146 -5.09 13.22 -8.68
N ARG A 147 -4.99 12.65 -9.89
CA ARG A 147 -6.08 11.82 -10.47
C ARG A 147 -6.37 10.58 -9.61
N ASP A 148 -5.33 9.95 -9.06
CA ASP A 148 -5.45 8.75 -8.24
C ASP A 148 -6.20 9.07 -6.94
N ILE A 149 -5.81 10.13 -6.22
CA ILE A 149 -6.54 10.58 -5.01
C ILE A 149 -7.97 10.98 -5.36
N LYS A 150 -8.20 11.69 -6.49
CA LYS A 150 -9.55 12.04 -6.93
C LYS A 150 -10.41 10.82 -7.23
N LYS A 151 -9.86 9.74 -7.84
CA LYS A 151 -10.62 8.52 -8.07
C LYS A 151 -11.05 7.91 -6.74
N ALA A 152 -10.14 7.76 -5.79
CA ALA A 152 -10.47 7.22 -4.47
C ALA A 152 -11.49 8.11 -3.73
N TYR A 153 -11.29 9.42 -3.69
CA TYR A 153 -12.18 10.38 -3.05
C TYR A 153 -13.61 10.35 -3.63
N LYS A 154 -13.74 10.43 -4.96
CA LYS A 154 -15.05 10.45 -5.64
C LYS A 154 -15.84 9.15 -5.49
N ASN A 155 -15.17 8.05 -5.22
CA ASN A 155 -15.77 6.75 -4.95
C ASN A 155 -15.89 6.44 -3.45
N ASN A 156 -15.86 7.48 -2.61
CA ASN A 156 -16.10 7.41 -1.17
C ASN A 156 -15.12 6.52 -0.39
N PHE A 157 -13.86 6.41 -0.84
CA PHE A 157 -12.84 5.73 -0.04
C PHE A 157 -12.53 6.55 1.21
N PRO A 158 -12.77 6.02 2.44
CA PRO A 158 -12.76 6.81 3.66
C PRO A 158 -11.45 7.54 3.92
N GLU A 159 -10.31 6.86 3.71
CA GLU A 159 -8.98 7.41 3.94
C GLU A 159 -8.65 8.54 2.93
N ALA A 160 -9.16 8.44 1.71
CA ALA A 160 -9.01 9.51 0.73
C ALA A 160 -9.83 10.74 1.11
N ILE A 161 -11.02 10.55 1.66
CA ILE A 161 -11.88 11.66 2.16
C ILE A 161 -11.17 12.34 3.33
N GLU A 162 -10.68 11.57 4.31
CA GLU A 162 -9.94 12.12 5.45
C GLU A 162 -8.70 12.87 5.01
N TYR A 163 -7.90 12.29 4.11
CA TYR A 163 -6.69 12.90 3.56
C TYR A 163 -7.00 14.24 2.87
N VAL A 164 -7.99 14.27 1.99
CA VAL A 164 -8.37 15.50 1.27
C VAL A 164 -8.83 16.59 2.24
N ASN A 165 -9.63 16.25 3.26
CA ASN A 165 -10.10 17.19 4.26
C ASN A 165 -8.95 17.77 5.09
N GLN A 166 -7.97 16.96 5.48
CA GLN A 166 -6.81 17.39 6.26
C GLN A 166 -5.81 18.23 5.44
N HIS A 167 -5.73 17.99 4.12
CA HIS A 167 -4.71 18.60 3.26
C HIS A 167 -5.29 19.57 2.19
N LYS A 168 -6.51 20.04 2.38
CA LYS A 168 -7.27 20.82 1.39
C LYS A 168 -6.51 22.03 0.87
N THR A 169 -5.88 22.81 1.75
CA THR A 169 -5.10 24.01 1.38
C THR A 169 -3.91 23.63 0.51
N PHE A 170 -3.15 22.64 0.95
CA PHE A 170 -1.99 22.11 0.25
C PHE A 170 -2.33 21.57 -1.16
N LEU A 171 -3.40 20.78 -1.25
CA LEU A 171 -3.83 20.20 -2.53
C LEU A 171 -4.26 21.27 -3.52
N LYS A 172 -4.87 22.38 -3.03
CA LYS A 172 -5.25 23.52 -3.86
C LYS A 172 -4.02 24.29 -4.38
N GLU A 173 -3.01 24.49 -3.56
CA GLU A 173 -1.75 25.15 -3.95
C GLU A 173 -1.04 24.37 -5.07
N ASP A 174 -1.15 23.06 -5.05
CA ASP A 174 -0.57 22.15 -6.04
C ASP A 174 -1.49 21.90 -7.26
N ASN A 175 -2.49 22.77 -7.51
CA ASN A 175 -3.47 22.61 -8.60
C ASN A 175 -4.26 21.30 -8.58
N CYS A 176 -4.33 20.62 -7.43
CA CYS A 176 -5.14 19.44 -7.21
C CYS A 176 -6.47 19.82 -6.53
N SER A 177 -7.43 20.34 -7.29
CA SER A 177 -8.76 20.71 -6.79
C SER A 177 -9.71 19.52 -6.76
N PHE A 178 -10.56 19.40 -5.75
CA PHE A 178 -11.55 18.33 -5.50
C PHE A 178 -12.97 18.86 -5.53
#